data_c3f611eb123125d51eab0bc5d4ddc8e1
#
_entry.id   c3f611eb123125d51eab0bc5d4ddc8e1
#
_cell.length_a   1.000
_cell.length_b   1.000
_cell.length_c   1.000
_cell.angle_alpha   90.00
_cell.angle_beta   90.00
_cell.angle_gamma   90.00
#
_symmetry.space_group_name_H-M   'P 1'
#
loop_
_entity.id
_entity.type
_entity.pdbx_description
1 polymer ?
#
loop_
_entity_poly.entity_id
_entity_poly.type
_entity_poly.pdbx_seq_one_letter_code
_entity_poly.pdbx_strand_id
1 'polypeptide(L)'
;GIDRVTGDIDLVIDLAPGPSTDLVTTLINAGYRSFAPVDPALLANESIREQWRLVQGMEVFSLWDATNRRPTVDILLACPIPYTELLHDSVIVTLGAVQIRIASVAHLMDMKQQTGRPRDLEDVERLRVLQQRGRPS
;
A
#
# COMPACT_ATOMS: atom_id res chain seq x y z
N GLY A 1 1.39 20.69 -18.04
CA GLY A 1 1.89 19.60 -17.41
C GLY A 1 1.06 18.38 -17.67
N ILE A 2 1.69 17.37 -17.91
CA ILE A 2 0.98 16.21 -18.12
C ILE A 2 0.69 15.56 -16.84
N ASP A 3 -0.52 15.68 -16.54
CA ASP A 3 -0.94 14.99 -15.41
C ASP A 3 -1.11 13.56 -15.75
N ARG A 4 -0.06 12.87 -15.76
CA ARG A 4 -0.28 11.46 -15.75
C ARG A 4 -0.81 11.08 -14.40
N VAL A 5 -1.77 10.23 -14.43
CA VAL A 5 -2.17 9.51 -13.26
C VAL A 5 -0.95 8.77 -12.83
N THR A 6 -0.34 9.30 -11.83
CA THR A 6 0.90 8.78 -11.43
C THR A 6 0.76 8.02 -10.18
N GLY A 7 1.58 7.11 -10.08
CA GLY A 7 1.82 6.42 -8.88
C GLY A 7 0.92 5.22 -8.72
N ASP A 8 1.39 4.42 -7.86
CA ASP A 8 0.70 3.24 -7.43
C ASP A 8 0.00 3.55 -6.12
N ILE A 9 -1.07 2.86 -5.86
CA ILE A 9 -1.70 2.90 -4.55
C ILE A 9 -1.03 1.84 -3.70
N ASP A 10 -0.37 2.27 -2.63
CA ASP A 10 0.27 1.37 -1.68
C ASP A 10 -0.69 1.05 -0.55
N LEU A 11 -0.95 -0.24 -0.35
CA LEU A 11 -1.84 -0.71 0.70
C LEU A 11 -1.10 -1.53 1.73
N VAL A 12 -1.35 -1.24 2.99
CA VAL A 12 -1.02 -2.13 4.10
C VAL A 12 -2.33 -2.68 4.61
N ILE A 13 -2.46 -4.00 4.60
CA ILE A 13 -3.71 -4.66 4.96
C ILE A 13 -3.49 -5.63 6.11
N ASP A 14 -4.59 -6.04 6.72
CA ASP A 14 -4.57 -7.19 7.60
C ASP A 14 -4.40 -8.43 6.72
N LEU A 15 -3.27 -9.12 6.87
CA LEU A 15 -2.94 -10.30 6.07
C LEU A 15 -3.59 -11.59 6.60
N ALA A 16 -4.44 -11.50 7.60
CA ALA A 16 -5.24 -12.65 8.02
C ALA A 16 -6.09 -13.18 6.86
N PRO A 17 -6.38 -14.49 6.83
CA PRO A 17 -7.04 -15.10 5.66
C PRO A 17 -8.36 -14.46 5.23
N GLY A 18 -9.21 -14.09 6.19
CA GLY A 18 -10.51 -13.48 5.87
C GLY A 18 -10.36 -12.14 5.14
N PRO A 19 -9.75 -11.11 5.78
CA PRO A 19 -9.59 -9.80 5.17
C PRO A 19 -8.81 -9.81 3.85
N SER A 20 -7.74 -10.58 3.77
CA SER A 20 -6.93 -10.63 2.55
C SER A 20 -7.68 -11.30 1.40
N THR A 21 -8.44 -12.35 1.67
CA THR A 21 -9.27 -12.99 0.65
C THR A 21 -10.35 -12.04 0.14
N ASP A 22 -11.01 -11.32 1.03
CA ASP A 22 -12.05 -10.36 0.66
C ASP A 22 -11.50 -9.25 -0.22
N LEU A 23 -10.34 -8.71 0.12
CA LEU A 23 -9.70 -7.65 -0.67
C LEU A 23 -9.34 -8.15 -2.06
N VAL A 24 -8.69 -9.30 -2.15
CA VAL A 24 -8.26 -9.86 -3.44
C VAL A 24 -9.49 -10.14 -4.31
N THR A 25 -10.53 -10.75 -3.75
CA THR A 25 -11.76 -11.04 -4.49
C THR A 25 -12.38 -9.74 -5.02
N THR A 26 -12.43 -8.70 -4.20
CA THR A 26 -12.98 -7.40 -4.60
C THR A 26 -12.18 -6.81 -5.77
N LEU A 27 -10.86 -6.84 -5.69
CA LEU A 27 -10.00 -6.30 -6.75
C LEU A 27 -10.13 -7.10 -8.04
N ILE A 28 -10.14 -8.42 -7.97
CA ILE A 28 -10.30 -9.26 -9.17
C ILE A 28 -11.65 -9.01 -9.83
N ASN A 29 -12.71 -8.91 -9.04
CA ASN A 29 -14.04 -8.63 -9.56
C ASN A 29 -14.13 -7.23 -10.18
N ALA A 30 -13.31 -6.30 -9.73
CA ALA A 30 -13.24 -4.95 -10.29
C ALA A 30 -12.40 -4.86 -11.57
N GLY A 31 -11.74 -5.94 -11.99
CA GLY A 31 -10.94 -5.97 -13.21
C GLY A 31 -9.43 -5.95 -13.00
N TYR A 32 -8.97 -6.08 -11.77
CA TYR A 32 -7.54 -6.17 -11.48
C TYR A 32 -7.00 -7.58 -11.74
N ARG A 33 -5.73 -7.63 -12.09
CA ARG A 33 -5.00 -8.88 -12.33
C ARG A 33 -3.64 -8.80 -11.66
N SER A 34 -3.10 -9.94 -11.22
CA SER A 34 -1.77 -9.95 -10.61
C SER A 34 -0.68 -9.82 -11.67
N PHE A 35 0.38 -9.09 -11.33
CA PHE A 35 1.58 -9.03 -12.17
C PHE A 35 2.35 -10.34 -12.12
N ALA A 36 2.49 -10.92 -10.94
CA ALA A 36 3.16 -12.20 -10.81
C ALA A 36 2.27 -13.30 -11.38
N PRO A 37 2.86 -14.30 -12.05
CA PRO A 37 2.08 -15.41 -12.64
C PRO A 37 1.66 -16.41 -11.57
N VAL A 38 0.94 -15.95 -10.58
CA VAL A 38 0.46 -16.75 -9.45
C VAL A 38 -1.01 -16.46 -9.20
N ASP A 39 -1.69 -17.38 -8.58
CA ASP A 39 -3.08 -17.20 -8.19
C ASP A 39 -3.13 -16.13 -7.06
N PRO A 40 -3.84 -15.01 -7.26
CA PRO A 40 -3.94 -13.98 -6.25
C PRO A 40 -4.52 -14.47 -4.91
N ALA A 41 -5.32 -15.52 -4.93
CA ALA A 41 -5.89 -16.10 -3.71
C ALA A 41 -4.80 -16.63 -2.77
N LEU A 42 -3.62 -16.92 -3.28
CA LEU A 42 -2.50 -17.39 -2.47
C LEU A 42 -1.97 -16.32 -1.52
N LEU A 43 -2.32 -15.06 -1.72
CA LEU A 43 -1.95 -13.97 -0.80
C LEU A 43 -2.42 -14.25 0.62
N ALA A 44 -3.52 -14.96 0.80
CA ALA A 44 -4.05 -15.30 2.12
C ALA A 44 -3.23 -16.38 2.84
N ASN A 45 -2.32 -17.04 2.16
CA ASN A 45 -1.51 -18.12 2.73
C ASN A 45 -0.17 -17.60 3.24
N GLU A 46 0.00 -17.62 4.56
CA GLU A 46 1.21 -17.09 5.21
C GLU A 46 2.48 -17.78 4.75
N SER A 47 2.46 -19.10 4.62
CA SER A 47 3.64 -19.86 4.20
C SER A 47 4.08 -19.49 2.80
N ILE A 48 3.12 -19.28 1.91
CA ILE A 48 3.42 -18.88 0.53
C ILE A 48 3.94 -17.44 0.49
N ARG A 49 3.38 -16.53 1.29
CA ARG A 49 3.89 -15.16 1.38
C ARG A 49 5.34 -15.15 1.87
N GLU A 50 5.67 -15.96 2.86
CA GLU A 50 7.05 -16.06 3.34
C GLU A 50 7.98 -16.59 2.26
N GLN A 51 7.54 -17.57 1.50
CA GLN A 51 8.30 -18.09 0.37
C GLN A 51 8.55 -16.99 -0.67
N TRP A 52 7.53 -16.21 -1.00
CA TRP A 52 7.69 -15.09 -1.92
C TRP A 52 8.73 -14.08 -1.43
N ARG A 53 8.69 -13.75 -0.14
CA ARG A 53 9.63 -12.79 0.45
C ARG A 53 11.05 -13.35 0.52
N LEU A 54 11.20 -14.56 1.03
CA LEU A 54 12.53 -15.11 1.35
C LEU A 54 13.22 -15.69 0.12
N VAL A 55 12.49 -16.32 -0.77
CA VAL A 55 13.08 -17.00 -1.94
C VAL A 55 13.06 -16.09 -3.17
N GLN A 56 11.99 -15.36 -3.40
CA GLN A 56 11.82 -14.54 -4.59
C GLN A 56 12.08 -13.06 -4.36
N GLY A 57 12.32 -12.65 -3.13
CA GLY A 57 12.60 -11.25 -2.81
C GLY A 57 11.43 -10.30 -3.04
N MET A 58 10.20 -10.81 -3.00
CA MET A 58 9.02 -9.96 -3.20
C MET A 58 8.73 -9.13 -1.95
N GLU A 59 8.74 -7.83 -2.08
CA GLU A 59 8.38 -6.91 -1.01
C GLU A 59 6.91 -6.49 -1.10
N VAL A 60 6.37 -6.51 -2.30
CA VAL A 60 4.97 -6.14 -2.57
C VAL A 60 4.34 -7.17 -3.47
N PHE A 61 3.02 -7.28 -3.37
CA PHE A 61 2.20 -8.04 -4.31
C PHE A 61 1.41 -7.03 -5.14
N SER A 62 1.72 -6.94 -6.42
CA SER A 62 1.17 -5.91 -7.29
C SER A 62 0.04 -6.44 -8.16
N LEU A 63 -1.01 -5.63 -8.27
CA LEU A 63 -2.13 -5.89 -9.17
C LEU A 63 -2.31 -4.69 -10.09
N TRP A 64 -2.58 -4.95 -11.34
CA TRP A 64 -2.80 -3.93 -12.35
C TRP A 64 -4.24 -3.99 -12.85
N ASP A 65 -4.77 -2.83 -13.24
CA ASP A 65 -6.11 -2.72 -13.78
C ASP A 65 -6.11 -3.10 -15.26
N ALA A 66 -6.75 -4.22 -15.58
CA ALA A 66 -6.84 -4.70 -16.96
C ALA A 66 -7.60 -3.74 -17.87
N THR A 67 -8.40 -2.83 -17.32
CA THR A 67 -9.11 -1.80 -18.10
C THR A 67 -8.24 -0.57 -18.36
N ASN A 68 -7.06 -0.48 -17.79
CA ASN A 68 -6.12 0.65 -17.90
C ASN A 68 -6.71 2.01 -17.48
N ARG A 69 -7.69 2.00 -16.58
CA ARG A 69 -8.36 3.23 -16.12
C ARG A 69 -7.95 3.65 -14.73
N ARG A 70 -7.42 2.72 -13.94
CA ARG A 70 -7.12 2.93 -12.53
C ARG A 70 -5.66 2.63 -12.23
N PRO A 71 -5.11 3.23 -11.17
CA PRO A 71 -3.72 2.98 -10.79
C PRO A 71 -3.46 1.51 -10.42
N THR A 72 -2.20 1.11 -10.51
CA THR A 72 -1.74 -0.15 -9.97
C THR A 72 -1.88 -0.15 -8.45
N VAL A 73 -2.20 -1.29 -7.89
CA VAL A 73 -2.32 -1.46 -6.44
C VAL A 73 -1.17 -2.36 -5.98
N ASP A 74 -0.39 -1.86 -5.02
CA ASP A 74 0.71 -2.58 -4.41
C ASP A 74 0.35 -2.92 -2.98
N ILE A 75 0.27 -4.21 -2.67
CA ILE A 75 0.01 -4.68 -1.31
C ILE A 75 1.35 -5.03 -0.67
N LEU A 76 1.70 -4.37 0.42
CA LEU A 76 2.96 -4.59 1.10
C LEU A 76 2.94 -5.95 1.80
N LEU A 77 3.93 -6.78 1.47
CA LEU A 77 4.12 -8.10 2.11
C LEU A 77 4.99 -7.99 3.34
N ALA A 78 5.87 -6.99 3.38
CA ALA A 78 6.77 -6.75 4.49
C ALA A 78 6.71 -5.28 4.86
N CYS A 79 5.84 -4.95 5.80
CA CYS A 79 5.79 -3.60 6.34
C CYS A 79 6.61 -3.54 7.63
N PRO A 80 7.52 -2.58 7.76
CA PRO A 80 8.34 -2.46 8.98
C PRO A 80 7.53 -2.04 10.21
N ILE A 81 6.34 -1.50 10.00
CA ILE A 81 5.47 -1.06 11.09
C ILE A 81 4.27 -2.02 11.16
N PRO A 82 3.92 -2.53 12.35
CA PRO A 82 2.77 -3.42 12.47
C PRO A 82 1.48 -2.78 12.00
N TYR A 83 0.64 -3.57 11.35
CA TYR A 83 -0.65 -3.12 10.84
C TYR A 83 -1.51 -2.46 11.92
N THR A 84 -1.55 -3.04 13.10
CA THR A 84 -2.35 -2.51 14.21
C THR A 84 -1.89 -1.13 14.64
N GLU A 85 -0.59 -0.88 14.63
CA GLU A 85 -0.04 0.43 14.95
C GLU A 85 -0.37 1.46 13.87
N LEU A 86 -0.22 1.08 12.60
CA LEU A 86 -0.60 1.95 11.49
C LEU A 86 -2.08 2.32 11.56
N LEU A 87 -2.93 1.35 11.83
CA LEU A 87 -4.37 1.54 11.92
C LEU A 87 -4.73 2.49 13.07
N HIS A 88 -4.11 2.28 14.24
CA HIS A 88 -4.36 3.09 15.42
C HIS A 88 -4.12 4.57 15.18
N ASP A 89 -3.03 4.91 14.51
CA ASP A 89 -2.64 6.29 14.25
C ASP A 89 -3.12 6.82 12.90
N SER A 90 -3.88 6.02 12.16
CA SER A 90 -4.36 6.41 10.83
C SER A 90 -5.38 7.54 10.91
N VAL A 91 -5.46 8.29 9.81
CA VAL A 91 -6.39 9.41 9.67
C VAL A 91 -7.48 9.01 8.70
N ILE A 92 -8.73 9.32 9.03
CA ILE A 92 -9.85 9.05 8.13
C ILE A 92 -10.03 10.26 7.22
N VAL A 93 -10.03 10.00 5.91
CA VAL A 93 -10.31 11.01 4.90
C VAL A 93 -11.59 10.62 4.19
N THR A 94 -12.49 11.57 4.05
CA THR A 94 -13.77 11.35 3.36
C THR A 94 -13.66 11.85 1.92
N LEU A 95 -13.93 10.95 0.98
CA LEU A 95 -13.95 11.26 -0.45
C LEU A 95 -15.35 10.92 -0.98
N GLY A 96 -16.21 11.94 -1.10
CA GLY A 96 -17.61 11.70 -1.44
C GLY A 96 -18.32 10.86 -0.39
N ALA A 97 -18.86 9.73 -0.79
CA ALA A 97 -19.55 8.80 0.12
C ALA A 97 -18.61 7.77 0.75
N VAL A 98 -17.32 7.82 0.43
CA VAL A 98 -16.37 6.81 0.86
C VAL A 98 -15.42 7.37 1.90
N GLN A 99 -15.19 6.62 2.97
CA GLN A 99 -14.18 6.94 3.96
C GLN A 99 -12.96 6.04 3.75
N ILE A 100 -11.78 6.65 3.76
CA ILE A 100 -10.51 5.96 3.54
C ILE A 100 -9.62 6.23 4.75
N ARG A 101 -8.95 5.18 5.23
CA ARG A 101 -7.91 5.33 6.25
C ARG A 101 -6.57 5.50 5.59
N ILE A 102 -5.87 6.55 5.98
CA ILE A 102 -4.55 6.88 5.46
C ILE A 102 -3.57 6.83 6.63
N ALA A 103 -2.41 6.22 6.41
CA ALA A 103 -1.35 6.19 7.41
C ALA A 103 -0.97 7.61 7.82
N SER A 104 -0.60 7.79 9.09
CA SER A 104 -0.14 9.09 9.57
C SER A 104 1.09 9.56 8.80
N VAL A 105 1.29 10.88 8.73
CA VAL A 105 2.47 11.44 8.08
C VAL A 105 3.75 10.92 8.74
N ALA A 106 3.75 10.81 10.06
CA ALA A 106 4.91 10.29 10.80
C ALA A 106 5.24 8.86 10.37
N HIS A 107 4.23 7.98 10.22
CA HIS A 107 4.45 6.62 9.77
C HIS A 107 4.90 6.56 8.31
N LEU A 108 4.34 7.40 7.44
CA LEU A 108 4.76 7.47 6.04
C LEU A 108 6.23 7.89 5.92
N MET A 109 6.65 8.88 6.71
CA MET A 109 8.04 9.30 6.76
C MET A 109 8.96 8.17 7.22
N ASP A 110 8.57 7.48 8.28
CA ASP A 110 9.35 6.38 8.83
C ASP A 110 9.52 5.24 7.83
N MET A 111 8.45 4.84 7.17
CA MET A 111 8.50 3.79 6.16
C MET A 111 9.41 4.16 4.98
N LYS A 112 9.35 5.41 4.52
CA LYS A 112 10.18 5.86 3.41
C LYS A 112 11.66 5.99 3.79
N GLN A 113 11.96 6.39 5.01
CA GLN A 113 13.33 6.42 5.50
C GLN A 113 13.95 5.03 5.56
N GLN A 114 13.17 4.02 5.90
CA GLN A 114 13.68 2.65 5.99
C GLN A 114 14.03 2.05 4.64
N THR A 115 13.42 2.51 3.55
CA THR A 115 13.80 2.06 2.21
C THR A 115 15.13 2.67 1.75
N GLY A 116 15.46 3.86 2.22
CA GLY A 116 16.76 4.51 1.96
C GLY A 116 17.01 4.91 0.51
N ARG A 117 16.06 4.76 -0.39
CA ARG A 117 16.24 5.17 -1.78
C ARG A 117 16.18 6.69 -1.90
N PRO A 118 16.96 7.31 -2.80
CA PRO A 118 16.95 8.76 -2.95
C PRO A 118 15.57 9.35 -3.17
N ARG A 119 14.73 8.68 -3.96
CA ARG A 119 13.35 9.10 -4.21
C ARG A 119 12.53 9.11 -2.93
N ASP A 120 12.72 8.10 -2.09
CA ASP A 120 11.97 7.99 -0.83
C ASP A 120 12.42 9.04 0.17
N LEU A 121 13.71 9.38 0.17
CA LEU A 121 14.23 10.45 1.03
C LEU A 121 13.70 11.82 0.61
N GLU A 122 13.53 12.07 -0.69
CA GLU A 122 12.86 13.28 -1.17
C GLU A 122 11.40 13.34 -0.70
N ASP A 123 10.70 12.22 -0.75
CA ASP A 123 9.31 12.12 -0.28
C ASP A 123 9.23 12.41 1.23
N VAL A 124 10.19 11.92 2.01
CA VAL A 124 10.27 12.21 3.44
C VAL A 124 10.35 13.72 3.68
N GLU A 125 11.19 14.40 2.91
CA GLU A 125 11.34 15.85 3.06
C GLU A 125 10.06 16.59 2.72
N ARG A 126 9.38 16.19 1.65
CA ARG A 126 8.07 16.76 1.29
C ARG A 126 7.03 16.54 2.36
N LEU A 127 6.97 15.33 2.92
CA LEU A 127 6.04 15.00 4.00
C LEU A 127 6.34 15.80 5.26
N ARG A 128 7.62 16.01 5.55
CA ARG A 128 8.04 16.82 6.70
C ARG A 128 7.55 18.27 6.57
N VAL A 129 7.66 18.84 5.37
CA VAL A 129 7.16 20.19 5.11
C VAL A 129 5.65 20.26 5.27
N LEU A 130 4.92 19.28 4.76
CA LEU A 130 3.48 19.21 4.92
C LEU A 130 3.06 19.09 6.39
N GLN A 131 3.78 18.30 7.15
CA GLN A 131 3.52 18.14 8.57
C GLN A 131 3.70 19.46 9.33
N GLN A 132 4.74 20.22 9.01
CA GLN A 132 4.97 21.52 9.62
C GLN A 132 3.88 22.51 9.27
N ARG A 133 3.41 22.53 8.04
CA ARG A 133 2.33 23.42 7.59
C ARG A 133 1.00 23.06 8.22
N GLY A 134 0.77 21.79 8.51
CA GLY A 134 -0.47 21.31 9.12
C GLY A 134 -0.56 21.56 10.62
N ARG A 135 0.51 22.01 11.27
CA ARG A 135 0.48 22.27 12.70
C ARG A 135 -0.22 23.58 12.98
N PRO A 136 -1.13 23.59 13.96
CA PRO A 136 -1.71 24.86 14.42
C PRO A 136 -0.59 25.73 14.98
N SER A 137 -0.60 26.96 14.58
CA SER A 137 0.37 27.93 15.09
C SER A 137 0.08 28.31 16.54
#